data_ec1fc2b0e70f6ba87d77cfabb5fc4fc5
#
_entry.id   ec1fc2b0e70f6ba87d77cfabb5fc4fc5
#
_cell.length_a   1.000
_cell.length_b   1.000
_cell.length_c   1.000
_cell.angle_alpha   90.00
_cell.angle_beta   90.00
_cell.angle_gamma   90.00
#
_symmetry.space_group_name_H-M   'P 1'
#
loop_
_entity.id
_entity.type
_entity.pdbx_description
1 polymer ?
#
loop_
_entity_poly.entity_id
_entity_poly.type
_entity_poly.pdbx_seq_one_letter_code
_entity_poly.pdbx_strand_id
1 'polypeptide(L)'
;MSFSQVAQIIVIVLAFFGVYGFVATARDGETRRACTALCALRPDYAGRNRMAPDFELPGLDGRPVRLSSFRGRTVILHFWTKTCRPCLEELPHIADFAKVLKPYAGKVELVTITTDESSEDARATLTSVIGSTNDFTVLIDPDGDKVVSGKYGTKLFPETWFIDPKGVIRARFDGPRDWDNALPLDLAQTLTAPIPCEVAYSAGKPTGPFAGLCGEVSPGS
;
A
#
# COMPACT_ATOMS: atom_id res chain seq x y z
N MET A 1 -39.59 -36.52 9.49
CA MET A 1 -39.65 -35.10 9.18
C MET A 1 -40.36 -34.91 7.86
N SER A 2 -41.32 -34.01 7.81
CA SER A 2 -42.00 -33.70 6.54
C SER A 2 -41.05 -32.93 5.60
N PHE A 3 -41.29 -33.05 4.30
CA PHE A 3 -40.52 -32.31 3.27
C PHE A 3 -40.48 -30.79 3.55
N SER A 4 -41.56 -30.23 4.08
CA SER A 4 -41.65 -28.84 4.49
C SER A 4 -40.71 -28.46 5.63
N GLN A 5 -40.55 -29.36 6.63
CA GLN A 5 -39.62 -29.11 7.76
C GLN A 5 -38.14 -29.14 7.32
N VAL A 6 -37.79 -30.01 6.38
CA VAL A 6 -36.43 -30.08 5.83
C VAL A 6 -36.13 -28.80 5.03
N ALA A 7 -37.08 -28.35 4.19
CA ALA A 7 -36.91 -27.11 3.43
C ALA A 7 -36.72 -25.87 4.34
N GLN A 8 -37.51 -25.77 5.42
CA GLN A 8 -37.36 -24.70 6.40
C GLN A 8 -36.01 -24.70 7.09
N ILE A 9 -35.51 -25.88 7.49
CA ILE A 9 -34.17 -26.01 8.10
C ILE A 9 -33.07 -25.55 7.13
N ILE A 10 -33.15 -25.96 5.86
CA ILE A 10 -32.19 -25.55 4.84
C ILE A 10 -32.16 -24.02 4.68
N VAL A 11 -33.32 -23.38 4.61
CA VAL A 11 -33.43 -21.91 4.47
C VAL A 11 -32.81 -21.21 5.68
N ILE A 12 -33.09 -21.70 6.90
CA ILE A 12 -32.52 -21.14 8.13
C ILE A 12 -31.00 -21.27 8.15
N VAL A 13 -30.46 -22.42 7.77
CA VAL A 13 -29.03 -22.67 7.71
C VAL A 13 -28.35 -21.75 6.67
N LEU A 14 -28.93 -21.63 5.49
CA LEU A 14 -28.40 -20.74 4.45
C LEU A 14 -28.42 -19.27 4.89
N ALA A 15 -29.53 -18.82 5.53
CA ALA A 15 -29.64 -17.48 6.08
C ALA A 15 -28.58 -17.23 7.17
N PHE A 16 -28.36 -18.21 8.05
CA PHE A 16 -27.32 -18.12 9.10
C PHE A 16 -25.91 -17.95 8.50
N PHE A 17 -25.55 -18.76 7.50
CA PHE A 17 -24.26 -18.65 6.84
C PHE A 17 -24.12 -17.33 6.05
N GLY A 18 -25.20 -16.85 5.44
CA GLY A 18 -25.22 -15.56 4.76
C GLY A 18 -24.97 -14.39 5.72
N VAL A 19 -25.67 -14.37 6.85
CA VAL A 19 -25.49 -13.34 7.89
C VAL A 19 -24.10 -13.46 8.53
N TYR A 20 -23.63 -14.66 8.82
CA TYR A 20 -22.30 -14.87 9.38
C TYR A 20 -21.20 -14.36 8.43
N GLY A 21 -21.30 -14.71 7.14
CA GLY A 21 -20.36 -14.23 6.12
C GLY A 21 -20.36 -12.70 6.00
N PHE A 22 -21.55 -12.09 6.00
CA PHE A 22 -21.68 -10.63 5.97
C PHE A 22 -21.06 -9.95 7.20
N VAL A 23 -21.34 -10.46 8.41
CA VAL A 23 -20.78 -9.93 9.66
C VAL A 23 -19.25 -10.11 9.71
N ALA A 24 -18.72 -11.24 9.24
CA ALA A 24 -17.28 -11.48 9.18
C ALA A 24 -16.59 -10.49 8.24
N THR A 25 -17.13 -10.28 7.04
CA THR A 25 -16.56 -9.31 6.09
C THR A 25 -16.69 -7.85 6.56
N ALA A 26 -17.79 -7.51 7.24
CA ALA A 26 -17.98 -6.19 7.83
C ALA A 26 -16.99 -5.93 8.97
N ARG A 27 -16.74 -6.91 9.83
CA ARG A 27 -15.72 -6.84 10.89
C ARG A 27 -14.31 -6.67 10.33
N ASP A 28 -13.97 -7.42 9.28
CA ASP A 28 -12.67 -7.27 8.62
C ASP A 28 -12.49 -5.87 8.02
N GLY A 29 -13.55 -5.29 7.45
CA GLY A 29 -13.54 -3.92 6.95
C GLY A 29 -13.35 -2.88 8.06
N GLU A 30 -13.97 -3.09 9.22
CA GLU A 30 -13.90 -2.16 10.34
C GLU A 30 -12.54 -2.23 11.06
N THR A 31 -11.98 -3.44 11.24
CA THR A 31 -10.63 -3.61 11.78
C THR A 31 -9.57 -3.00 10.88
N ARG A 32 -9.73 -3.02 9.57
CA ARG A 32 -8.83 -2.34 8.62
C ARG A 32 -8.90 -0.81 8.74
N ARG A 33 -10.08 -0.26 9.01
CA ARG A 33 -10.27 1.20 9.20
C ARG A 33 -9.72 1.70 10.53
N ALA A 34 -9.80 0.89 11.57
CA ALA A 34 -9.30 1.21 12.91
C ALA A 34 -7.82 0.86 13.12
N CYS A 35 -7.10 0.54 12.05
CA CYS A 35 -5.72 0.08 12.13
C CYS A 35 -4.78 1.19 12.61
N THR A 36 -4.05 0.94 13.70
CA THR A 36 -2.94 1.79 14.17
C THR A 36 -1.69 1.55 13.32
N ALA A 37 -0.66 2.39 13.46
CA ALA A 37 0.62 2.22 12.78
C ALA A 37 1.21 0.80 12.99
N LEU A 38 1.10 0.27 14.20
CA LEU A 38 1.55 -1.09 14.52
C LEU A 38 0.73 -2.17 13.79
N CYS A 39 -0.57 -1.97 13.64
CA CYS A 39 -1.45 -2.85 12.88
C CYS A 39 -1.11 -2.80 11.38
N ALA A 40 -0.84 -1.61 10.84
CA ALA A 40 -0.42 -1.45 9.45
C ALA A 40 0.92 -2.14 9.14
N LEU A 41 1.82 -2.24 10.13
CA LEU A 41 3.07 -3.00 10.02
C LEU A 41 2.86 -4.53 10.02
N ARG A 42 1.67 -5.01 10.35
CA ARG A 42 1.32 -6.45 10.41
C ARG A 42 0.14 -6.85 9.50
N PRO A 43 -0.04 -6.26 8.33
CA PRO A 43 -1.14 -6.69 7.48
C PRO A 43 -0.91 -8.12 6.99
N ASP A 44 -1.99 -8.88 6.88
CA ASP A 44 -1.96 -10.24 6.35
C ASP A 44 -2.24 -10.18 4.85
N TYR A 45 -1.21 -10.02 4.04
CA TYR A 45 -1.30 -9.94 2.58
C TYR A 45 -0.10 -10.62 1.89
N ALA A 46 -0.32 -11.07 0.66
CA ALA A 46 0.76 -11.60 -0.16
C ALA A 46 1.80 -10.50 -0.45
N GLY A 47 3.06 -10.74 -0.12
CA GLY A 47 4.14 -9.75 -0.31
C GLY A 47 4.68 -9.12 0.97
N ARG A 48 4.00 -9.31 2.10
CA ARG A 48 4.51 -8.87 3.39
C ARG A 48 5.90 -9.43 3.68
N ASN A 49 6.80 -8.56 4.16
CA ASN A 49 8.20 -8.89 4.46
C ASN A 49 8.99 -9.47 3.26
N ARG A 50 8.49 -9.31 2.03
CA ARG A 50 9.25 -9.61 0.83
C ARG A 50 10.02 -8.38 0.36
N MET A 51 11.11 -8.62 -0.37
CA MET A 51 11.75 -7.57 -1.14
C MET A 51 10.76 -6.98 -2.14
N ALA A 52 10.66 -5.66 -2.15
CA ALA A 52 9.88 -4.96 -3.16
C ALA A 52 10.48 -5.28 -4.54
N PRO A 53 9.65 -5.69 -5.52
CA PRO A 53 10.11 -5.93 -6.88
C PRO A 53 10.76 -4.67 -7.43
N ASP A 54 12.04 -4.76 -7.83
CA ASP A 54 12.71 -3.62 -8.45
C ASP A 54 12.16 -3.33 -9.84
N PHE A 55 12.15 -2.07 -10.20
CA PHE A 55 11.67 -1.60 -11.49
C PHE A 55 12.46 -0.39 -11.98
N GLU A 56 12.35 -0.11 -13.27
CA GLU A 56 12.80 1.12 -13.89
C GLU A 56 11.67 1.65 -14.75
N LEU A 57 11.23 2.88 -14.45
CA LEU A 57 10.17 3.58 -15.17
C LEU A 57 10.61 5.01 -15.50
N PRO A 58 10.10 5.59 -16.59
CA PRO A 58 10.33 6.99 -16.90
C PRO A 58 9.58 7.89 -15.91
N GLY A 59 10.25 8.94 -15.46
CA GLY A 59 9.62 10.06 -14.77
C GLY A 59 8.86 10.98 -15.76
N LEU A 60 8.20 11.99 -15.22
CA LEU A 60 7.53 13.00 -16.05
C LEU A 60 8.49 13.70 -17.04
N ASP A 61 9.76 13.81 -16.71
CA ASP A 61 10.80 14.42 -17.56
C ASP A 61 11.42 13.40 -18.55
N GLY A 62 10.91 12.18 -18.59
CA GLY A 62 11.39 11.07 -19.40
C GLY A 62 12.67 10.38 -18.89
N ARG A 63 13.26 10.85 -17.79
CA ARG A 63 14.44 10.22 -17.21
C ARG A 63 14.06 8.92 -16.52
N PRO A 64 14.86 7.84 -16.68
CA PRO A 64 14.59 6.59 -16.01
C PRO A 64 14.86 6.71 -14.52
N VAL A 65 13.93 6.21 -13.71
CA VAL A 65 14.03 6.14 -12.26
C VAL A 65 13.87 4.68 -11.83
N ARG A 66 14.79 4.21 -11.00
CA ARG A 66 14.75 2.87 -10.41
C ARG A 66 14.30 2.90 -8.97
N LEU A 67 13.48 1.94 -8.55
CA LEU A 67 13.14 1.80 -7.14
C LEU A 67 14.38 1.61 -6.27
N SER A 68 15.36 0.83 -6.72
CA SER A 68 16.61 0.59 -5.99
C SER A 68 17.45 1.85 -5.79
N SER A 69 17.24 2.93 -6.54
CA SER A 69 17.92 4.22 -6.31
C SER A 69 17.48 4.92 -5.02
N PHE A 70 16.36 4.47 -4.44
CA PHE A 70 15.84 4.97 -3.16
C PHE A 70 16.30 4.13 -1.95
N ARG A 71 17.22 3.17 -2.12
CA ARG A 71 17.77 2.40 -0.98
C ARG A 71 18.34 3.33 0.09
N GLY A 72 18.13 2.96 1.35
CA GLY A 72 18.49 3.81 2.50
C GLY A 72 17.40 4.79 2.90
N ARG A 73 16.31 4.89 2.12
CA ARG A 73 15.13 5.72 2.40
C ARG A 73 13.88 4.84 2.51
N THR A 74 12.95 5.24 3.36
CA THR A 74 11.58 4.69 3.33
C THR A 74 10.89 5.19 2.07
N VAL A 75 10.30 4.30 1.28
CA VAL A 75 9.54 4.66 0.09
C VAL A 75 8.05 4.44 0.35
N ILE A 76 7.26 5.48 0.10
CA ILE A 76 5.81 5.41 0.00
C ILE A 76 5.50 5.36 -1.48
N LEU A 77 5.10 4.18 -1.96
CA LEU A 77 4.82 3.92 -3.37
C LEU A 77 3.31 3.89 -3.58
N HIS A 78 2.79 4.87 -4.30
CA HIS A 78 1.35 5.05 -4.51
C HIS A 78 0.96 4.90 -5.97
N PHE A 79 -0.08 4.13 -6.25
CA PHE A 79 -0.58 3.84 -7.60
C PHE A 79 -1.91 4.54 -7.88
N TRP A 80 -2.00 5.20 -9.03
CA TRP A 80 -3.18 5.95 -9.44
C TRP A 80 -3.35 5.97 -10.97
N THR A 81 -4.50 6.49 -11.46
CA THR A 81 -4.75 6.75 -12.89
C THR A 81 -5.80 7.85 -13.03
N LYS A 82 -5.80 8.56 -14.16
CA LYS A 82 -6.74 9.65 -14.48
C LYS A 82 -8.20 9.21 -14.52
N THR A 83 -8.47 7.93 -14.78
CA THR A 83 -9.83 7.38 -14.85
C THR A 83 -10.36 6.93 -13.48
N CYS A 84 -9.52 6.92 -12.45
CA CYS A 84 -9.88 6.51 -11.10
C CYS A 84 -10.37 7.73 -10.29
N ARG A 85 -11.68 7.90 -10.18
CA ARG A 85 -12.26 9.03 -9.44
C ARG A 85 -11.78 9.11 -7.98
N PRO A 86 -11.75 8.02 -7.19
CA PRO A 86 -11.20 8.09 -5.82
C PRO A 86 -9.73 8.52 -5.77
N CYS A 87 -8.94 8.17 -6.80
CA CYS A 87 -7.55 8.60 -6.89
C CYS A 87 -7.45 10.12 -7.06
N LEU A 88 -8.29 10.70 -7.94
CA LEU A 88 -8.29 12.14 -8.17
C LEU A 88 -8.76 12.93 -6.94
N GLU A 89 -9.70 12.37 -6.18
CA GLU A 89 -10.16 12.94 -4.91
C GLU A 89 -9.06 12.88 -3.83
N GLU A 90 -8.17 11.90 -3.87
CA GLU A 90 -7.07 11.70 -2.91
C GLU A 90 -5.80 12.51 -3.24
N LEU A 91 -5.54 12.80 -4.52
CA LEU A 91 -4.32 13.48 -4.97
C LEU A 91 -4.02 14.81 -4.26
N PRO A 92 -4.99 15.69 -3.96
CA PRO A 92 -4.73 16.91 -3.18
C PRO A 92 -4.18 16.61 -1.79
N HIS A 93 -4.72 15.61 -1.10
CA HIS A 93 -4.26 15.19 0.23
C HIS A 93 -2.86 14.57 0.17
N ILE A 94 -2.55 13.82 -0.89
CA ILE A 94 -1.19 13.30 -1.17
C ILE A 94 -0.21 14.45 -1.39
N ALA A 95 -0.61 15.49 -2.12
CA ALA A 95 0.23 16.67 -2.35
C ALA A 95 0.47 17.45 -1.04
N ASP A 96 -0.52 17.56 -0.18
CA ASP A 96 -0.35 18.17 1.15
C ASP A 96 0.52 17.30 2.06
N PHE A 97 0.33 15.98 2.03
CA PHE A 97 1.18 15.03 2.74
C PHE A 97 2.64 15.11 2.28
N ALA A 98 2.90 15.29 0.98
CA ALA A 98 4.25 15.51 0.46
C ALA A 98 4.93 16.73 1.10
N LYS A 99 4.18 17.80 1.38
CA LYS A 99 4.69 18.97 2.10
C LYS A 99 5.02 18.65 3.55
N VAL A 100 4.20 17.82 4.22
CA VAL A 100 4.46 17.32 5.59
C VAL A 100 5.72 16.46 5.63
N LEU A 101 6.08 15.77 4.55
CA LEU A 101 7.29 14.96 4.44
C LEU A 101 8.57 15.77 4.21
N LYS A 102 8.53 17.05 3.89
CA LYS A 102 9.72 17.89 3.62
C LYS A 102 10.78 17.84 4.73
N PRO A 103 10.44 17.87 6.03
CA PRO A 103 11.42 17.71 7.12
C PRO A 103 12.15 16.36 7.12
N TYR A 104 11.61 15.38 6.43
CA TYR A 104 12.16 14.02 6.32
C TYR A 104 12.85 13.77 4.97
N ALA A 105 13.12 14.83 4.21
CA ALA A 105 13.84 14.73 2.94
C ALA A 105 15.14 13.94 3.10
N GLY A 106 15.40 13.00 2.19
CA GLY A 106 16.55 12.09 2.27
C GLY A 106 16.34 10.87 3.18
N LYS A 107 15.26 10.81 3.98
CA LYS A 107 14.89 9.64 4.79
C LYS A 107 13.59 8.97 4.30
N VAL A 108 12.66 9.77 3.80
CA VAL A 108 11.38 9.32 3.25
C VAL A 108 11.25 9.86 1.84
N GLU A 109 10.77 9.05 0.93
CA GLU A 109 10.48 9.39 -0.45
C GLU A 109 9.06 9.03 -0.81
N LEU A 110 8.29 9.97 -1.33
CA LEU A 110 6.97 9.73 -1.90
C LEU A 110 7.12 9.57 -3.41
N VAL A 111 6.83 8.37 -3.89
CA VAL A 111 6.88 8.01 -5.31
C VAL A 111 5.49 7.59 -5.74
N THR A 112 4.97 8.21 -6.78
CA THR A 112 3.70 7.79 -7.36
C THR A 112 3.93 7.20 -8.75
N ILE A 113 3.14 6.19 -9.10
CA ILE A 113 3.13 5.59 -10.43
C ILE A 113 1.71 5.76 -10.98
N THR A 114 1.61 6.36 -12.16
CA THR A 114 0.35 6.38 -12.90
C THR A 114 0.38 5.39 -14.05
N THR A 115 -0.79 4.82 -14.34
CA THR A 115 -1.00 3.97 -15.52
C THR A 115 -1.57 4.75 -16.70
N ASP A 116 -1.50 6.08 -16.65
CA ASP A 116 -1.88 6.94 -17.77
C ASP A 116 -0.94 6.70 -18.97
N GLU A 117 -1.44 6.91 -20.17
CA GLU A 117 -0.79 6.51 -21.42
C GLU A 117 0.51 7.28 -21.68
N SER A 118 0.61 8.52 -21.15
CA SER A 118 1.76 9.38 -21.39
C SER A 118 2.09 10.30 -20.21
N SER A 119 3.30 10.85 -20.23
CA SER A 119 3.71 11.89 -19.27
C SER A 119 2.93 13.20 -19.46
N GLU A 120 2.40 13.45 -20.65
CA GLU A 120 1.58 14.62 -20.95
C GLU A 120 0.20 14.48 -20.30
N ASP A 121 -0.45 13.33 -20.42
CA ASP A 121 -1.72 13.02 -19.74
C ASP A 121 -1.57 13.14 -18.23
N ALA A 122 -0.53 12.53 -17.67
CA ALA A 122 -0.25 12.59 -16.24
C ALA A 122 -0.05 14.04 -15.76
N ARG A 123 0.71 14.88 -16.52
CA ARG A 123 0.87 16.30 -16.21
C ARG A 123 -0.44 17.06 -16.26
N ALA A 124 -1.23 16.83 -17.31
CA ALA A 124 -2.51 17.50 -17.47
C ALA A 124 -3.43 17.21 -16.30
N THR A 125 -3.51 15.93 -15.90
CA THR A 125 -4.28 15.49 -14.73
C THR A 125 -3.79 16.16 -13.46
N LEU A 126 -2.49 16.06 -13.16
CA LEU A 126 -1.92 16.66 -11.95
C LEU A 126 -2.08 18.19 -11.92
N THR A 127 -1.86 18.86 -13.04
CA THR A 127 -2.05 20.32 -13.12
C THR A 127 -3.50 20.70 -12.84
N SER A 128 -4.45 19.94 -13.38
CA SER A 128 -5.88 20.22 -13.17
C SER A 128 -6.34 19.99 -11.74
N VAL A 129 -5.75 19.00 -11.05
CA VAL A 129 -6.19 18.56 -9.72
C VAL A 129 -5.43 19.25 -8.58
N ILE A 130 -4.10 19.37 -8.72
CA ILE A 130 -3.23 19.90 -7.66
C ILE A 130 -2.38 21.10 -8.05
N GLY A 131 -2.47 21.57 -9.29
CA GLY A 131 -1.80 22.78 -9.80
C GLY A 131 -0.29 22.60 -10.05
N SER A 132 0.40 21.70 -9.38
CA SER A 132 1.85 21.49 -9.53
C SER A 132 2.27 20.09 -9.09
N THR A 133 3.41 19.61 -9.62
CA THR A 133 3.91 18.24 -9.38
C THR A 133 5.27 18.22 -8.67
N ASN A 134 5.69 19.31 -8.05
CA ASN A 134 7.09 19.50 -7.65
C ASN A 134 7.46 18.89 -6.29
N ASP A 135 6.48 18.37 -5.54
CA ASP A 135 6.70 17.94 -4.16
C ASP A 135 6.89 16.40 -4.01
N PHE A 136 6.71 15.63 -5.08
CA PHE A 136 6.91 14.18 -5.09
C PHE A 136 7.30 13.64 -6.47
N THR A 137 7.88 12.44 -6.49
CA THR A 137 8.28 11.77 -7.73
C THR A 137 7.07 11.13 -8.42
N VAL A 138 6.90 11.40 -9.71
CA VAL A 138 5.83 10.79 -10.54
C VAL A 138 6.46 9.98 -11.66
N LEU A 139 6.08 8.71 -11.75
CA LEU A 139 6.55 7.75 -12.76
C LEU A 139 5.37 7.28 -13.62
N ILE A 140 5.68 6.87 -14.84
CA ILE A 140 4.70 6.44 -15.83
C ILE A 140 4.88 4.95 -16.12
N ASP A 141 3.81 4.18 -15.93
CA ASP A 141 3.70 2.76 -16.32
C ASP A 141 2.48 2.60 -17.23
N PRO A 142 2.60 2.91 -18.52
CA PRO A 142 1.46 2.88 -19.44
C PRO A 142 0.76 1.53 -19.36
N ASP A 143 -0.57 1.55 -19.25
CA ASP A 143 -1.43 0.37 -19.08
C ASP A 143 -1.17 -0.45 -17.79
N GLY A 144 -0.15 -0.09 -17.00
CA GLY A 144 0.18 -0.74 -15.74
C GLY A 144 0.78 -2.14 -15.83
N ASP A 145 1.03 -2.63 -17.03
CA ASP A 145 1.44 -4.02 -17.27
C ASP A 145 2.85 -4.33 -16.76
N LYS A 146 3.73 -3.34 -16.78
CA LYS A 146 5.14 -3.53 -16.49
C LYS A 146 5.40 -3.63 -14.99
N VAL A 147 4.80 -2.76 -14.19
CA VAL A 147 5.07 -2.65 -12.75
C VAL A 147 3.81 -2.82 -11.93
N VAL A 148 2.80 -2.00 -12.15
CA VAL A 148 1.64 -1.90 -11.26
C VAL A 148 0.89 -3.22 -11.18
N SER A 149 0.45 -3.79 -12.29
CA SER A 149 -0.18 -5.11 -12.30
C SER A 149 0.84 -6.24 -12.44
N GLY A 150 1.88 -6.06 -13.26
CA GLY A 150 2.84 -7.12 -13.58
C GLY A 150 3.75 -7.52 -12.41
N LYS A 151 4.24 -6.55 -11.62
CA LYS A 151 5.14 -6.83 -10.48
C LYS A 151 4.45 -6.78 -9.12
N TYR A 152 3.53 -5.84 -8.94
CA TYR A 152 2.84 -5.65 -7.65
C TYR A 152 1.48 -6.35 -7.59
N GLY A 153 0.94 -6.75 -8.74
CA GLY A 153 -0.35 -7.46 -8.81
C GLY A 153 -1.55 -6.58 -8.51
N THR A 154 -1.39 -5.26 -8.58
CA THR A 154 -2.44 -4.27 -8.30
C THR A 154 -3.51 -4.34 -9.38
N LYS A 155 -4.77 -4.48 -8.97
CA LYS A 155 -5.94 -4.57 -9.85
C LYS A 155 -6.94 -3.46 -9.62
N LEU A 156 -6.88 -2.83 -8.46
CA LEU A 156 -7.82 -1.78 -8.04
C LEU A 156 -7.03 -0.58 -7.54
N PHE A 157 -7.49 0.61 -7.89
CA PHE A 157 -6.88 1.88 -7.51
C PHE A 157 -7.76 2.65 -6.53
N PRO A 158 -7.16 3.53 -5.70
CA PRO A 158 -5.73 3.67 -5.45
C PRO A 158 -5.17 2.53 -4.60
N GLU A 159 -3.87 2.33 -4.64
CA GLU A 159 -3.16 1.38 -3.78
C GLU A 159 -1.83 1.98 -3.33
N THR A 160 -1.47 1.78 -2.06
CA THR A 160 -0.24 2.33 -1.50
C THR A 160 0.58 1.27 -0.79
N TRP A 161 1.88 1.26 -1.05
CA TRP A 161 2.86 0.37 -0.46
C TRP A 161 3.89 1.16 0.35
N PHE A 162 4.20 0.69 1.54
CA PHE A 162 5.28 1.21 2.36
C PHE A 162 6.46 0.24 2.33
N ILE A 163 7.61 0.75 1.89
CA ILE A 163 8.83 -0.02 1.69
C ILE A 163 9.90 0.57 2.59
N ASP A 164 10.56 -0.26 3.39
CA ASP A 164 11.60 0.19 4.31
C ASP A 164 12.93 0.52 3.59
N PRO A 165 13.92 1.14 4.28
CA PRO A 165 15.21 1.50 3.68
C PRO A 165 16.00 0.32 3.11
N LYS A 166 15.73 -0.91 3.56
CA LYS A 166 16.32 -2.14 3.00
C LYS A 166 15.59 -2.62 1.76
N GLY A 167 14.45 -2.00 1.43
CA GLY A 167 13.60 -2.35 0.29
C GLY A 167 12.61 -3.46 0.56
N VAL A 168 12.30 -3.71 1.82
CA VAL A 168 11.32 -4.70 2.23
C VAL A 168 9.95 -4.06 2.34
N ILE A 169 8.93 -4.69 1.77
CA ILE A 169 7.53 -4.27 1.89
C ILE A 169 7.08 -4.48 3.34
N ARG A 170 6.61 -3.40 3.98
CA ARG A 170 6.19 -3.42 5.38
C ARG A 170 4.70 -3.20 5.57
N ALA A 171 4.07 -2.47 4.68
CA ALA A 171 2.63 -2.27 4.70
C ALA A 171 2.07 -2.09 3.28
N ARG A 172 0.78 -2.39 3.14
CA ARG A 172 -0.01 -2.15 1.94
C ARG A 172 -1.37 -1.63 2.36
N PHE A 173 -1.84 -0.62 1.65
CA PHE A 173 -3.18 -0.08 1.78
C PHE A 173 -3.93 -0.22 0.46
N ASP A 174 -5.07 -0.89 0.51
CA ASP A 174 -6.00 -1.02 -0.61
C ASP A 174 -7.08 0.07 -0.50
N GLY A 175 -7.32 0.77 -1.58
CA GLY A 175 -8.30 1.84 -1.66
C GLY A 175 -7.84 3.18 -1.05
N PRO A 176 -8.70 4.22 -1.17
CA PRO A 176 -8.38 5.57 -0.74
C PRO A 176 -8.16 5.65 0.77
N ARG A 177 -7.27 6.57 1.18
CA ARG A 177 -6.88 6.79 2.58
C ARG A 177 -7.03 8.26 2.96
N ASP A 178 -7.24 8.45 4.25
CA ASP A 178 -7.15 9.74 4.88
C ASP A 178 -5.66 10.04 5.17
N TRP A 179 -5.06 10.86 4.33
CA TRP A 179 -3.65 11.27 4.45
C TRP A 179 -3.44 12.39 5.48
N ASP A 180 -4.53 13.01 5.96
CA ASP A 180 -4.49 14.08 6.95
C ASP A 180 -4.38 13.52 8.38
N ASN A 181 -4.62 12.20 8.56
CA ASN A 181 -4.44 11.57 9.86
C ASN A 181 -2.98 11.20 10.14
N ALA A 182 -2.67 10.90 11.41
CA ALA A 182 -1.31 10.61 11.84
C ALA A 182 -0.73 9.29 11.28
N LEU A 183 -1.58 8.34 10.88
CA LEU A 183 -1.15 6.98 10.54
C LEU A 183 -0.11 6.90 9.41
N PRO A 184 -0.27 7.57 8.24
CA PRO A 184 0.72 7.52 7.18
C PRO A 184 2.06 8.10 7.61
N LEU A 185 2.05 9.19 8.38
CA LEU A 185 3.26 9.84 8.86
C LEU A 185 3.98 9.00 9.91
N ASP A 186 3.25 8.50 10.91
CA ASP A 186 3.80 7.64 11.96
C ASP A 186 4.43 6.37 11.38
N LEU A 187 3.78 5.78 10.39
CA LEU A 187 4.29 4.61 9.69
C LEU A 187 5.59 4.95 8.92
N ALA A 188 5.58 6.05 8.16
CA ALA A 188 6.75 6.50 7.43
C ALA A 188 7.93 6.76 8.36
N GLN A 189 7.71 7.46 9.48
CA GLN A 189 8.72 7.77 10.51
C GLN A 189 9.25 6.50 11.17
N THR A 190 8.36 5.60 11.57
CA THR A 190 8.74 4.33 12.21
C THR A 190 9.67 3.52 11.31
N LEU A 191 9.44 3.54 10.00
CA LEU A 191 10.26 2.81 9.05
C LEU A 191 11.62 3.48 8.77
N THR A 192 11.81 4.76 9.10
CA THR A 192 13.13 5.43 8.95
C THR A 192 14.13 5.00 10.01
N ALA A 193 13.67 4.57 11.17
CA ALA A 193 14.52 4.01 12.19
C ALA A 193 14.94 2.58 11.82
N PRO A 194 16.18 2.16 12.15
CA PRO A 194 16.51 0.75 12.11
C PRO A 194 15.48 0.02 12.99
N ILE A 195 14.66 -0.84 12.39
CA ILE A 195 13.76 -1.69 13.17
C ILE A 195 14.69 -2.58 13.99
N PRO A 196 14.74 -2.44 15.32
CA PRO A 196 15.56 -3.30 16.15
C PRO A 196 15.03 -4.72 16.00
N CYS A 197 15.72 -5.53 15.21
CA CYS A 197 15.39 -6.94 15.04
C CYS A 197 15.95 -7.77 16.21
N GLU A 198 15.91 -7.25 17.42
CA GLU A 198 16.07 -8.06 18.63
C GLU A 198 14.77 -8.87 18.83
N VAL A 199 14.65 -9.91 18.03
CA VAL A 199 13.60 -10.88 18.16
C VAL A 199 14.16 -12.06 18.92
N ALA A 200 13.57 -12.34 20.07
CA ALA A 200 13.82 -13.62 20.74
C ALA A 200 13.29 -14.74 19.85
N TYR A 201 14.09 -15.76 19.65
CA TYR A 201 13.65 -16.97 18.93
C TYR A 201 13.31 -18.06 19.96
N SER A 202 12.15 -18.67 19.81
CA SER A 202 11.75 -19.86 20.55
C SER A 202 11.39 -20.95 19.55
N ALA A 203 12.09 -22.11 19.64
CA ALA A 203 11.93 -23.24 18.74
C ALA A 203 12.07 -22.86 17.23
N GLY A 204 13.01 -21.97 16.90
CA GLY A 204 13.27 -21.53 15.54
C GLY A 204 12.25 -20.54 14.94
N LYS A 205 11.27 -20.10 15.75
CA LYS A 205 10.28 -19.10 15.34
C LYS A 205 10.53 -17.77 16.06
N PRO A 206 10.43 -16.64 15.35
CA PRO A 206 10.55 -15.35 15.99
C PRO A 206 9.42 -15.12 16.98
N THR A 207 9.74 -14.62 18.17
CA THR A 207 8.80 -14.31 19.24
C THR A 207 8.91 -12.86 19.69
N GLY A 208 7.85 -12.32 20.26
CA GLY A 208 7.80 -10.94 20.74
C GLY A 208 6.96 -10.01 19.84
N PRO A 209 6.78 -8.75 20.28
CA PRO A 209 5.88 -7.79 19.59
C PRO A 209 6.31 -7.46 18.15
N PHE A 210 7.59 -7.60 17.83
CA PHE A 210 8.17 -7.31 16.52
C PHE A 210 8.47 -8.56 15.69
N ALA A 211 8.10 -9.75 16.16
CA ALA A 211 8.38 -11.01 15.48
C ALA A 211 7.96 -11.03 14.00
N GLY A 212 6.81 -10.41 13.69
CA GLY A 212 6.33 -10.30 12.32
C GLY A 212 7.09 -9.30 11.42
N LEU A 213 7.88 -8.41 12.01
CA LEU A 213 8.68 -7.42 11.28
C LEU A 213 10.06 -7.96 10.90
N CYS A 214 10.56 -8.91 11.72
CA CYS A 214 11.87 -9.52 11.57
C CYS A 214 11.81 -10.91 10.91
N GLY A 215 10.65 -11.33 10.42
CA GLY A 215 10.50 -12.59 9.68
C GLY A 215 11.49 -12.65 8.52
N GLU A 216 12.00 -13.84 8.22
CA GLU A 216 13.02 -14.08 7.19
C GLU A 216 12.67 -13.34 5.90
N VAL A 217 13.57 -12.44 5.49
CA VAL A 217 13.58 -11.89 4.14
C VAL A 217 13.98 -13.05 3.24
N SER A 218 13.00 -13.78 2.71
CA SER A 218 13.31 -14.78 1.68
C SER A 218 14.00 -14.05 0.55
N PRO A 219 15.24 -14.43 0.18
CA PRO A 219 15.86 -13.90 -1.02
C PRO A 219 14.89 -14.23 -2.17
N GLY A 220 14.47 -13.20 -2.89
CA GLY A 220 13.54 -13.35 -4.00
C GLY A 220 14.06 -14.39 -4.99
N SER A 221 13.24 -15.39 -5.23
CA SER A 221 13.37 -16.29 -6.37
C SER A 221 12.99 -15.59 -7.65
#